data_5e7466d2ec14844b14c86e4526200d21
#
_entry.id   5e7466d2ec14844b14c86e4526200d21
#
_cell.length_a   1.000
_cell.length_b   1.000
_cell.length_c   1.000
_cell.angle_alpha   90.00
_cell.angle_beta   90.00
_cell.angle_gamma   90.00
#
_symmetry.space_group_name_H-M   'P 1'
#
loop_
_entity.id
_entity.type
_entity.pdbx_description
1 polymer ?
#
loop_
_entity_poly.entity_id
_entity_poly.type
_entity_poly.pdbx_seq_one_letter_code
_entity_poly.pdbx_strand_id
1 'polypeptide(L)'
;IEIRIIFILATQRCRLINLVIFSITSIASIVISYIAYVNFILTREFLIPTKEDIATTLWFGFIGWIYKIVNDTSYSSNKSKRDRNYILYMRDIFYNKFSKIINDVCESEEEKNIVLSVLIYENFNRHLFIRILEKVMFFTQKVKTTGIMQVSSEKYLSDEESIQRGALILISEYRKNKEELNKEDEYNIEYSSRRNSIKRYNPDIRYIDDVLGIYDILEENR
;
A
#
# COMPACT_ATOMS: atom_id res chain seq x y z
N ILE A 1 -11.87 -16.46 -5.06
CA ILE A 1 -11.89 -16.25 -3.59
C ILE A 1 -10.50 -16.53 -3.02
N GLU A 2 -9.90 -17.68 -3.29
CA GLU A 2 -8.58 -18.04 -2.77
C GLU A 2 -7.45 -17.14 -3.26
N ILE A 3 -7.46 -16.74 -4.53
CA ILE A 3 -6.47 -15.81 -5.08
C ILE A 3 -6.54 -14.44 -4.39
N ARG A 4 -7.74 -13.98 -4.00
CA ARG A 4 -7.90 -12.74 -3.21
C ARG A 4 -7.30 -12.88 -1.82
N ILE A 5 -7.45 -14.04 -1.17
CA ILE A 5 -6.80 -14.33 0.11
C ILE A 5 -5.28 -14.31 -0.04
N ILE A 6 -4.76 -15.01 -1.05
CA ILE A 6 -3.32 -15.04 -1.33
C ILE A 6 -2.79 -13.63 -1.61
N PHE A 7 -3.50 -12.84 -2.42
CA PHE A 7 -3.14 -11.46 -2.73
C PHE A 7 -3.14 -10.57 -1.47
N ILE A 8 -4.13 -10.72 -0.59
CA ILE A 8 -4.25 -9.95 0.64
C ILE A 8 -3.17 -10.35 1.65
N LEU A 9 -2.90 -11.64 1.79
CA LEU A 9 -1.81 -12.15 2.62
C LEU A 9 -0.46 -11.68 2.09
N ALA A 10 -0.25 -11.75 0.79
CA ALA A 10 0.97 -11.29 0.13
C ALA A 10 1.20 -9.77 0.24
N THR A 11 0.12 -8.99 0.30
CA THR A 11 0.19 -7.52 0.40
C THR A 11 0.15 -7.00 1.84
N GLN A 12 0.09 -7.87 2.84
CA GLN A 12 -0.06 -7.51 4.26
C GLN A 12 -1.29 -6.63 4.57
N ARG A 13 -2.29 -6.63 3.70
CA ARG A 13 -3.54 -5.86 3.84
C ARG A 13 -4.64 -6.59 4.61
N CYS A 14 -4.28 -7.60 5.40
CA CYS A 14 -5.24 -8.47 6.12
C CYS A 14 -6.21 -7.70 7.02
N ARG A 15 -5.80 -6.54 7.56
CA ARG A 15 -6.67 -5.70 8.41
C ARG A 15 -7.70 -4.86 7.65
N LEU A 16 -7.58 -4.76 6.33
CA LEU A 16 -8.58 -4.08 5.50
C LEU A 16 -9.82 -4.93 5.24
N ILE A 17 -9.82 -6.20 5.67
CA ILE A 17 -10.90 -7.14 5.42
C ILE A 17 -11.47 -7.64 6.73
N ASN A 18 -12.78 -7.63 6.80
CA ASN A 18 -13.50 -8.39 7.81
C ASN A 18 -13.47 -9.88 7.41
N LEU A 19 -12.50 -10.61 7.97
CA LEU A 19 -12.28 -12.03 7.67
C LEU A 19 -13.53 -12.89 7.92
N VAL A 20 -14.36 -12.53 8.91
CA VAL A 20 -15.59 -13.27 9.22
C VAL A 20 -16.60 -13.15 8.07
N ILE A 21 -16.88 -11.93 7.63
CA ILE A 21 -17.81 -11.69 6.50
C ILE A 21 -17.26 -12.36 5.23
N PHE A 22 -15.97 -12.25 5.01
CA PHE A 22 -15.33 -12.86 3.85
C PHE A 22 -15.43 -14.39 3.87
N SER A 23 -15.19 -15.04 5.01
CA SER A 23 -15.31 -16.49 5.15
C SER A 23 -16.74 -16.95 4.96
N ILE A 24 -17.71 -16.25 5.54
CA ILE A 24 -19.15 -16.56 5.40
C ILE A 24 -19.59 -16.45 3.93
N THR A 25 -19.19 -15.38 3.25
CA THR A 25 -19.55 -15.20 1.82
C THR A 25 -18.88 -16.23 0.92
N SER A 26 -17.66 -16.67 1.26
CA SER A 26 -16.95 -17.72 0.52
C SER A 26 -17.65 -19.08 0.66
N ILE A 27 -18.00 -19.47 1.88
CA ILE A 27 -18.72 -20.72 2.15
C ILE A 27 -20.09 -20.67 1.48
N ALA A 28 -20.84 -19.58 1.63
CA ALA A 28 -22.14 -19.42 0.99
C ALA A 28 -22.05 -19.53 -0.54
N SER A 29 -21.02 -18.93 -1.16
CA SER A 29 -20.80 -19.04 -2.60
C SER A 29 -20.54 -20.48 -3.05
N ILE A 30 -19.74 -21.24 -2.32
CA ILE A 30 -19.46 -22.65 -2.62
C ILE A 30 -20.74 -23.48 -2.49
N VAL A 31 -21.52 -23.29 -1.42
CA VAL A 31 -22.77 -24.01 -1.19
C VAL A 31 -23.79 -23.71 -2.29
N ILE A 32 -23.98 -22.44 -2.64
CA ILE A 32 -24.90 -22.03 -3.72
C ILE A 32 -24.46 -22.63 -5.06
N SER A 33 -23.15 -22.58 -5.38
CA SER A 33 -22.61 -23.17 -6.61
C SER A 33 -22.82 -24.69 -6.66
N TYR A 34 -22.65 -25.38 -5.53
CA TYR A 34 -22.91 -26.83 -5.44
C TYR A 34 -24.38 -27.16 -5.64
N ILE A 35 -25.30 -26.44 -4.99
CA ILE A 35 -26.75 -26.61 -5.14
C ILE A 35 -27.17 -26.33 -6.59
N ALA A 36 -26.65 -25.30 -7.21
CA ALA A 36 -26.91 -24.99 -8.62
C ALA A 36 -26.39 -26.11 -9.53
N TYR A 37 -25.20 -26.62 -9.28
CA TYR A 37 -24.60 -27.72 -10.04
C TYR A 37 -25.48 -28.98 -9.96
N VAL A 38 -25.86 -29.39 -8.76
CA VAL A 38 -26.66 -30.62 -8.55
C VAL A 38 -28.06 -30.51 -9.13
N ASN A 39 -28.75 -29.40 -8.93
CA ASN A 39 -30.15 -29.24 -9.31
C ASN A 39 -30.37 -28.80 -10.75
N PHE A 40 -29.44 -28.11 -11.36
CA PHE A 40 -29.61 -27.56 -12.71
C PHE A 40 -28.71 -28.21 -13.76
N ILE A 41 -27.47 -28.57 -13.43
CA ILE A 41 -26.52 -29.08 -14.41
C ILE A 41 -26.62 -30.60 -14.55
N LEU A 42 -26.67 -31.35 -13.42
CA LEU A 42 -26.72 -32.78 -13.44
C LEU A 42 -28.08 -33.36 -13.91
N THR A 43 -29.19 -32.60 -13.75
CA THR A 43 -30.55 -33.09 -14.07
C THR A 43 -31.01 -32.84 -15.49
N ARG A 44 -30.26 -32.03 -16.27
CA ARG A 44 -30.67 -31.67 -17.65
C ARG A 44 -29.46 -31.71 -18.59
N GLU A 45 -29.33 -32.78 -19.36
CA GLU A 45 -28.29 -32.94 -20.41
C GLU A 45 -28.22 -31.75 -21.39
N PHE A 46 -29.36 -31.10 -21.66
CA PHE A 46 -29.49 -29.91 -22.53
C PHE A 46 -28.81 -28.67 -21.96
N LEU A 47 -28.58 -28.57 -20.65
CA LEU A 47 -27.99 -27.41 -19.98
C LEU A 47 -26.51 -27.58 -19.68
N ILE A 48 -25.92 -28.72 -20.09
CA ILE A 48 -24.48 -28.91 -19.92
C ILE A 48 -23.76 -28.09 -20.99
N PRO A 49 -23.11 -26.96 -20.61
CA PRO A 49 -22.36 -26.17 -21.56
C PRO A 49 -21.22 -26.99 -22.15
N THR A 50 -20.91 -26.75 -23.42
CA THR A 50 -19.75 -27.36 -24.06
C THR A 50 -18.46 -26.95 -23.35
N LYS A 51 -17.36 -27.68 -23.54
CA LYS A 51 -16.05 -27.29 -22.97
C LYS A 51 -15.65 -25.89 -23.37
N GLU A 52 -16.02 -25.46 -24.57
CA GLU A 52 -15.74 -24.12 -25.11
C GLU A 52 -16.58 -23.04 -24.42
N ASP A 53 -17.86 -23.32 -24.12
CA ASP A 53 -18.74 -22.42 -23.38
C ASP A 53 -18.24 -22.23 -21.94
N ILE A 54 -17.80 -23.32 -21.30
CA ILE A 54 -17.22 -23.28 -19.96
C ILE A 54 -15.94 -22.45 -19.96
N ALA A 55 -15.04 -22.68 -20.90
CA ALA A 55 -13.80 -21.92 -21.01
C ALA A 55 -14.08 -20.43 -21.23
N THR A 56 -14.99 -20.10 -22.13
CA THR A 56 -15.37 -18.70 -22.42
C THR A 56 -16.01 -18.03 -21.21
N THR A 57 -16.92 -18.71 -20.51
CA THR A 57 -17.57 -18.19 -19.30
C THR A 57 -16.56 -17.96 -18.17
N LEU A 58 -15.61 -18.89 -17.98
CA LEU A 58 -14.53 -18.76 -17.01
C LEU A 58 -13.63 -17.55 -17.33
N TRP A 59 -13.31 -17.33 -18.60
CA TRP A 59 -12.53 -16.16 -19.04
C TRP A 59 -13.27 -14.85 -18.78
N PHE A 60 -14.54 -14.74 -19.14
CA PHE A 60 -15.35 -13.56 -18.84
C PHE A 60 -15.51 -13.34 -17.33
N GLY A 61 -15.73 -14.43 -16.57
CA GLY A 61 -15.76 -14.36 -15.10
C GLY A 61 -14.44 -13.88 -14.52
N PHE A 62 -13.32 -14.35 -15.04
CA PHE A 62 -11.99 -13.94 -14.60
C PHE A 62 -11.69 -12.48 -14.94
N ILE A 63 -12.02 -12.04 -16.16
CA ILE A 63 -11.85 -10.63 -16.56
C ILE A 63 -12.75 -9.70 -15.72
N GLY A 64 -14.03 -10.07 -15.53
CA GLY A 64 -14.97 -9.32 -14.69
C GLY A 64 -14.52 -9.27 -13.22
N TRP A 65 -13.94 -10.35 -12.73
CA TRP A 65 -13.39 -10.41 -11.38
C TRP A 65 -12.14 -9.52 -11.22
N ILE A 66 -11.21 -9.53 -12.20
CA ILE A 66 -10.07 -8.59 -12.22
C ILE A 66 -10.57 -7.15 -12.24
N TYR A 67 -11.53 -6.83 -13.14
CA TYR A 67 -12.13 -5.51 -13.23
C TYR A 67 -12.75 -5.07 -11.89
N LYS A 68 -13.48 -5.96 -11.23
CA LYS A 68 -14.04 -5.70 -9.91
C LYS A 68 -12.98 -5.45 -8.85
N ILE A 69 -11.90 -6.24 -8.82
CA ILE A 69 -10.79 -6.03 -7.88
C ILE A 69 -10.15 -4.65 -8.09
N VAL A 70 -9.91 -4.28 -9.35
CA VAL A 70 -9.33 -2.97 -9.68
C VAL A 70 -10.26 -1.82 -9.28
N ASN A 71 -11.57 -1.96 -9.46
CA ASN A 71 -12.54 -0.92 -9.13
C ASN A 71 -12.97 -0.90 -7.65
N ASP A 72 -13.10 -2.04 -6.97
CA ASP A 72 -13.49 -2.10 -5.55
C ASP A 72 -12.42 -1.51 -4.61
N THR A 73 -11.21 -1.27 -5.10
CA THR A 73 -10.22 -0.47 -4.37
C THR A 73 -10.59 1.01 -4.28
N SER A 74 -11.63 1.46 -5.01
CA SER A 74 -11.94 2.88 -5.18
C SER A 74 -13.17 3.39 -4.42
N TYR A 75 -14.07 2.56 -3.88
CA TYR A 75 -15.32 3.08 -3.31
C TYR A 75 -15.87 2.29 -2.11
N SER A 76 -15.79 2.84 -0.88
CA SER A 76 -16.80 2.71 0.17
C SER A 76 -16.53 3.62 1.38
N SER A 77 -17.56 4.10 2.03
CA SER A 77 -17.53 4.93 3.26
C SER A 77 -16.80 4.26 4.45
N ASN A 78 -16.63 2.95 4.41
CA ASN A 78 -15.79 2.18 5.32
C ASN A 78 -14.28 2.19 4.94
N LYS A 79 -13.92 2.81 3.83
CA LYS A 79 -12.54 2.87 3.35
C LYS A 79 -11.69 3.68 4.33
N SER A 80 -12.14 4.87 4.69
CA SER A 80 -11.41 5.77 5.61
C SER A 80 -11.05 5.10 6.94
N LYS A 81 -11.99 4.39 7.57
CA LYS A 81 -11.73 3.69 8.84
C LYS A 81 -10.77 2.50 8.70
N ARG A 82 -10.84 1.78 7.59
CA ARG A 82 -9.94 0.66 7.29
C ARG A 82 -8.55 1.14 6.94
N ASP A 83 -8.46 2.21 6.16
CA ASP A 83 -7.20 2.85 5.80
C ASP A 83 -6.49 3.38 7.04
N ARG A 84 -7.21 4.05 7.95
CA ARG A 84 -6.70 4.51 9.24
C ARG A 84 -6.14 3.36 10.09
N ASN A 85 -6.89 2.27 10.26
CA ASN A 85 -6.44 1.11 11.03
C ASN A 85 -5.20 0.45 10.42
N TYR A 86 -5.11 0.43 9.08
CA TYR A 86 -3.94 -0.07 8.36
C TYR A 86 -2.73 0.82 8.62
N ILE A 87 -2.89 2.14 8.50
CA ILE A 87 -1.81 3.12 8.71
C ILE A 87 -1.23 2.99 10.12
N LEU A 88 -2.07 2.96 11.14
CA LEU A 88 -1.63 2.82 12.52
C LEU A 88 -0.93 1.48 12.79
N TYR A 89 -1.44 0.40 12.21
CA TYR A 89 -0.80 -0.91 12.29
C TYR A 89 0.58 -0.92 11.64
N MET A 90 0.71 -0.31 10.46
CA MET A 90 2.00 -0.24 9.76
C MET A 90 2.98 0.68 10.46
N ARG A 91 2.52 1.78 11.07
CA ARG A 91 3.33 2.61 11.96
C ARG A 91 4.01 1.77 13.03
N ASP A 92 3.22 0.96 13.75
CA ASP A 92 3.73 0.15 14.85
C ASP A 92 4.74 -0.90 14.36
N ILE A 93 4.47 -1.54 13.22
CA ILE A 93 5.40 -2.50 12.61
C ILE A 93 6.72 -1.82 12.22
N PHE A 94 6.64 -0.70 11.51
CA PHE A 94 7.84 -0.03 10.99
C PHE A 94 8.64 0.62 12.11
N TYR A 95 7.96 1.24 13.07
CA TYR A 95 8.64 1.80 14.22
C TYR A 95 9.34 0.72 15.04
N ASN A 96 8.68 -0.40 15.33
CA ASN A 96 9.30 -1.51 16.07
C ASN A 96 10.50 -2.10 15.32
N LYS A 97 10.42 -2.20 13.98
CA LYS A 97 11.47 -2.80 13.18
C LYS A 97 12.66 -1.86 12.92
N PHE A 98 12.40 -0.57 12.70
CA PHE A 98 13.37 0.39 12.22
C PHE A 98 13.59 1.58 13.17
N SER A 99 13.11 1.49 14.43
CA SER A 99 13.20 2.56 15.44
C SER A 99 14.61 3.12 15.60
N LYS A 100 15.63 2.27 15.60
CA LYS A 100 17.01 2.71 15.74
C LYS A 100 17.39 3.68 14.61
N ILE A 101 17.14 3.30 13.35
CA ILE A 101 17.51 4.12 12.19
C ILE A 101 16.69 5.41 12.15
N ILE A 102 15.39 5.32 12.46
CA ILE A 102 14.50 6.48 12.49
C ILE A 102 14.94 7.46 13.58
N ASN A 103 15.25 6.98 14.79
CA ASN A 103 15.68 7.81 15.90
C ASN A 103 17.10 8.40 15.69
N ASP A 104 17.97 7.73 14.93
CA ASP A 104 19.29 8.25 14.59
C ASP A 104 19.24 9.46 13.64
N VAL A 105 18.16 9.57 12.84
CA VAL A 105 17.97 10.65 11.85
C VAL A 105 17.01 11.74 12.33
N CYS A 106 15.94 11.34 13.05
CA CYS A 106 14.86 12.22 13.48
C CYS A 106 15.04 12.68 14.92
N GLU A 107 14.94 13.99 15.15
CA GLU A 107 15.05 14.62 16.48
C GLU A 107 13.67 14.84 17.13
N SER A 108 12.62 14.99 16.32
CA SER A 108 11.26 15.26 16.78
C SER A 108 10.27 14.17 16.34
N GLU A 109 9.14 14.09 17.03
CA GLU A 109 8.04 13.17 16.63
C GLU A 109 7.44 13.59 15.27
N GLU A 110 7.42 14.87 14.96
CA GLU A 110 6.99 15.38 13.68
C GLU A 110 7.86 14.82 12.55
N GLU A 111 9.18 14.88 12.70
CA GLU A 111 10.12 14.29 11.74
C GLU A 111 9.93 12.79 11.57
N LYS A 112 9.70 12.07 12.68
CA LYS A 112 9.39 10.63 12.63
C LYS A 112 8.11 10.35 11.85
N ASN A 113 7.07 11.15 12.07
CA ASN A 113 5.80 11.01 11.36
C ASN A 113 5.96 11.28 9.86
N ILE A 114 6.79 12.24 9.45
CA ILE A 114 7.11 12.49 8.03
C ILE A 114 7.75 11.25 7.40
N VAL A 115 8.78 10.68 8.04
CA VAL A 115 9.48 9.50 7.53
C VAL A 115 8.55 8.28 7.48
N LEU A 116 7.77 8.07 8.55
CA LEU A 116 6.81 6.96 8.61
C LEU A 116 5.71 7.08 7.57
N SER A 117 5.23 8.29 7.28
CA SER A 117 4.20 8.53 6.27
C SER A 117 4.66 8.12 4.87
N VAL A 118 5.88 8.51 4.51
CA VAL A 118 6.49 8.12 3.23
C VAL A 118 6.72 6.60 3.20
N LEU A 119 7.24 6.02 4.28
CA LEU A 119 7.52 4.60 4.37
C LEU A 119 6.24 3.74 4.26
N ILE A 120 5.15 4.16 4.91
CA ILE A 120 3.85 3.51 4.84
C ILE A 120 3.29 3.61 3.43
N TYR A 121 3.36 4.78 2.80
CA TYR A 121 2.88 5.00 1.43
C TYR A 121 3.62 4.13 0.41
N GLU A 122 4.95 4.12 0.46
CA GLU A 122 5.78 3.32 -0.44
C GLU A 122 5.50 1.81 -0.27
N ASN A 123 5.39 1.35 0.96
CA ASN A 123 5.05 -0.05 1.23
C ASN A 123 3.62 -0.41 0.78
N PHE A 124 2.67 0.53 0.88
CA PHE A 124 1.30 0.31 0.45
C PHE A 124 1.20 0.14 -1.07
N ASN A 125 1.94 0.95 -1.82
CA ASN A 125 1.90 0.95 -3.29
C ASN A 125 2.77 -0.14 -3.92
N ARG A 126 3.67 -0.79 -3.14
CA ARG A 126 4.54 -1.85 -3.63
C ARG A 126 4.27 -3.19 -3.01
N HIS A 127 3.73 -4.06 -3.82
CA HIS A 127 3.52 -5.45 -3.45
C HIS A 127 4.86 -6.19 -3.33
N LEU A 128 4.92 -7.16 -2.43
CA LEU A 128 6.09 -8.01 -2.20
C LEU A 128 6.63 -8.59 -3.53
N PHE A 129 5.73 -8.98 -4.43
CA PHE A 129 6.09 -9.52 -5.74
C PHE A 129 6.86 -8.50 -6.61
N ILE A 130 6.45 -7.23 -6.60
CA ILE A 130 7.15 -6.17 -7.34
C ILE A 130 8.55 -5.96 -6.76
N ARG A 131 8.71 -6.00 -5.44
CA ARG A 131 10.01 -5.88 -4.77
C ARG A 131 10.96 -7.04 -5.10
N ILE A 132 10.43 -8.26 -5.20
CA ILE A 132 11.21 -9.43 -5.64
C ILE A 132 11.63 -9.25 -7.10
N LEU A 133 10.71 -8.82 -7.96
CA LEU A 133 10.99 -8.59 -9.37
C LEU A 133 12.03 -7.48 -9.57
N GLU A 134 11.95 -6.39 -8.82
CA GLU A 134 12.94 -5.30 -8.82
C GLU A 134 14.32 -5.79 -8.40
N LYS A 135 14.40 -6.63 -7.37
CA LYS A 135 15.66 -7.24 -6.94
C LYS A 135 16.31 -8.06 -8.07
N VAL A 136 15.50 -8.82 -8.80
CA VAL A 136 15.98 -9.60 -9.96
C VAL A 136 16.34 -8.69 -11.13
N MET A 137 15.51 -7.66 -11.40
CA MET A 137 15.72 -6.74 -12.51
C MET A 137 16.83 -5.71 -12.27
N PHE A 138 17.23 -5.48 -11.03
CA PHE A 138 18.34 -4.58 -10.70
C PHE A 138 19.62 -4.98 -11.42
N PHE A 139 19.88 -6.28 -11.54
CA PHE A 139 21.04 -6.80 -12.30
C PHE A 139 21.01 -6.42 -13.80
N THR A 140 19.85 -6.01 -14.33
CA THR A 140 19.71 -5.58 -15.74
C THR A 140 19.92 -4.09 -15.93
N GLN A 141 20.26 -3.32 -14.89
CA GLN A 141 20.41 -1.86 -14.87
C GLN A 141 19.17 -1.06 -15.32
N LYS A 142 18.00 -1.70 -15.38
CA LYS A 142 16.73 -1.05 -15.75
C LYS A 142 16.02 -0.40 -14.57
N VAL A 143 16.38 -0.79 -13.35
CA VAL A 143 15.81 -0.25 -12.12
C VAL A 143 16.81 0.69 -11.47
N LYS A 144 16.43 1.96 -11.30
CA LYS A 144 17.27 3.02 -10.71
C LYS A 144 17.02 3.25 -9.23
N THR A 145 15.86 2.81 -8.73
CA THR A 145 15.44 3.01 -7.33
C THR A 145 15.33 1.68 -6.62
N THR A 146 15.83 1.59 -5.39
CA THR A 146 15.88 0.34 -4.62
C THR A 146 15.50 0.55 -3.17
N GLY A 147 15.21 -0.57 -2.49
CA GLY A 147 14.79 -0.58 -1.09
C GLY A 147 13.37 -0.10 -0.87
N ILE A 148 12.91 -0.14 0.37
CA ILE A 148 11.51 0.16 0.72
C ILE A 148 11.14 1.63 0.47
N MET A 149 12.07 2.55 0.64
CA MET A 149 11.87 3.98 0.39
C MET A 149 12.26 4.44 -1.02
N GLN A 150 12.52 3.54 -1.96
CA GLN A 150 12.71 3.88 -3.37
C GLN A 150 13.77 4.94 -3.66
N VAL A 151 14.86 4.89 -2.95
CA VAL A 151 15.95 5.84 -3.14
C VAL A 151 16.75 5.47 -4.38
N SER A 152 17.06 6.48 -5.20
CA SER A 152 17.92 6.29 -6.37
C SER A 152 19.34 5.92 -5.95
N SER A 153 19.87 4.81 -6.48
CA SER A 153 21.20 4.32 -6.15
C SER A 153 21.78 3.49 -7.30
N GLU A 154 23.10 3.59 -7.46
CA GLU A 154 23.86 2.73 -8.37
C GLU A 154 24.03 1.30 -7.84
N LYS A 155 23.89 1.13 -6.52
CA LYS A 155 23.97 -0.17 -5.83
C LYS A 155 22.60 -0.54 -5.28
N TYR A 156 22.32 -1.84 -5.22
CA TYR A 156 21.14 -2.34 -4.54
C TYR A 156 21.23 -2.00 -3.05
N LEU A 157 20.22 -1.28 -2.55
CA LEU A 157 20.11 -0.91 -1.14
C LEU A 157 19.26 -1.93 -0.39
N SER A 158 19.68 -2.27 0.82
CA SER A 158 18.82 -2.94 1.80
C SER A 158 17.66 -2.02 2.23
N ASP A 159 16.65 -2.58 2.87
CA ASP A 159 15.55 -1.78 3.43
C ASP A 159 16.07 -0.75 4.43
N GLU A 160 17.03 -1.14 5.28
CA GLU A 160 17.65 -0.26 6.28
C GLU A 160 18.43 0.89 5.64
N GLU A 161 19.29 0.59 4.68
CA GLU A 161 20.03 1.62 3.95
C GLU A 161 19.13 2.57 3.18
N SER A 162 18.06 2.04 2.60
CA SER A 162 17.05 2.82 1.88
C SER A 162 16.30 3.75 2.82
N ILE A 163 15.91 3.29 4.03
CA ILE A 163 15.26 4.11 5.03
C ILE A 163 16.19 5.20 5.52
N GLN A 164 17.43 4.87 5.84
CA GLN A 164 18.41 5.85 6.31
C GLN A 164 18.62 6.97 5.29
N ARG A 165 18.84 6.63 4.02
CA ARG A 165 19.04 7.63 2.95
C ARG A 165 17.78 8.44 2.66
N GLY A 166 16.64 7.78 2.56
CA GLY A 166 15.36 8.45 2.31
C GLY A 166 14.96 9.40 3.44
N ALA A 167 15.15 8.98 4.69
CA ALA A 167 14.92 9.83 5.86
C ALA A 167 15.86 11.03 5.87
N LEU A 168 17.15 10.85 5.58
CA LEU A 168 18.11 11.97 5.50
C LEU A 168 17.70 13.00 4.42
N ILE A 169 17.25 12.55 3.25
CA ILE A 169 16.77 13.46 2.19
C ILE A 169 15.55 14.24 2.66
N LEU A 170 14.57 13.55 3.25
CA LEU A 170 13.32 14.18 3.72
C LEU A 170 13.58 15.18 4.84
N ILE A 171 14.34 14.78 5.87
CA ILE A 171 14.53 15.57 7.07
C ILE A 171 15.49 16.75 6.84
N SER A 172 16.53 16.57 6.05
CA SER A 172 17.42 17.69 5.68
C SER A 172 16.66 18.78 4.94
N GLU A 173 15.78 18.41 4.00
CA GLU A 173 14.95 19.36 3.28
C GLU A 173 13.88 19.99 4.17
N TYR A 174 13.27 19.21 5.07
CA TYR A 174 12.30 19.73 6.04
C TYR A 174 12.91 20.80 6.95
N ARG A 175 14.07 20.52 7.56
CA ARG A 175 14.79 21.45 8.44
C ARG A 175 15.21 22.71 7.70
N LYS A 176 15.75 22.55 6.48
CA LYS A 176 16.12 23.67 5.63
C LYS A 176 14.94 24.60 5.34
N ASN A 177 13.80 24.04 4.92
CA ASN A 177 12.60 24.81 4.64
C ASN A 177 12.06 25.48 5.92
N LYS A 178 12.14 24.84 7.08
CA LYS A 178 11.71 25.41 8.36
C LYS A 178 12.56 26.61 8.77
N GLU A 179 13.86 26.59 8.51
CA GLU A 179 14.76 27.71 8.74
C GLU A 179 14.51 28.88 7.78
N GLU A 180 14.28 28.60 6.50
CA GLU A 180 14.05 29.61 5.46
C GLU A 180 12.71 30.37 5.64
N LEU A 181 11.66 29.67 6.12
CA LEU A 181 10.31 30.21 6.29
C LEU A 181 10.07 30.94 7.62
N ASN A 182 11.06 31.15 8.44
CA ASN A 182 11.01 31.65 9.82
C ASN A 182 10.32 33.04 10.02
N LYS A 183 9.58 33.55 9.01
CA LYS A 183 8.88 34.86 9.02
C LYS A 183 7.36 34.76 8.92
N GLU A 184 6.81 33.57 8.84
CA GLU A 184 5.38 33.31 8.73
C GLU A 184 4.81 32.73 10.04
N ASP A 185 3.49 32.58 10.12
CA ASP A 185 2.85 31.90 11.23
C ASP A 185 3.36 30.45 11.36
N GLU A 186 3.66 30.02 12.59
CA GLU A 186 4.28 28.72 12.90
C GLU A 186 3.58 27.52 12.22
N TYR A 187 2.24 27.52 12.23
CA TYR A 187 1.45 26.46 11.56
C TYR A 187 1.68 26.42 10.03
N ASN A 188 1.73 27.57 9.38
CA ASN A 188 1.98 27.66 7.94
C ASN A 188 3.40 27.25 7.58
N ILE A 189 4.37 27.52 8.46
CA ILE A 189 5.77 27.12 8.30
C ILE A 189 5.87 25.59 8.32
N GLU A 190 5.29 24.96 9.31
CA GLU A 190 5.35 23.49 9.46
C GLU A 190 4.69 22.76 8.30
N TYR A 191 3.48 23.17 7.93
CA TYR A 191 2.78 22.58 6.79
C TYR A 191 3.55 22.76 5.48
N SER A 192 4.05 23.98 5.22
CA SER A 192 4.78 24.29 3.99
C SER A 192 6.11 23.56 3.93
N SER A 193 6.84 23.48 5.05
CA SER A 193 8.12 22.76 5.13
C SER A 193 7.94 21.28 4.89
N ARG A 194 6.92 20.68 5.48
CA ARG A 194 6.54 19.27 5.29
C ARG A 194 6.15 18.98 3.84
N ARG A 195 5.27 19.81 3.27
CA ARG A 195 4.85 19.67 1.88
C ARG A 195 6.03 19.78 0.91
N ASN A 196 6.94 20.74 1.15
CA ASN A 196 8.11 20.95 0.31
C ASN A 196 9.12 19.79 0.41
N SER A 197 9.33 19.25 1.61
CA SER A 197 10.22 18.09 1.78
C SER A 197 9.70 16.84 1.04
N ILE A 198 8.40 16.58 1.12
CA ILE A 198 7.75 15.48 0.39
C ILE A 198 7.82 15.74 -1.12
N LYS A 199 7.58 16.98 -1.57
CA LYS A 199 7.69 17.37 -2.98
C LYS A 199 9.11 17.21 -3.52
N ARG A 200 10.12 17.48 -2.72
CA ARG A 200 11.52 17.26 -3.10
C ARG A 200 11.85 15.79 -3.28
N TYR A 201 11.23 14.94 -2.46
CA TYR A 201 11.37 13.50 -2.53
C TYR A 201 10.66 12.92 -3.76
N ASN A 202 9.40 13.30 -3.97
CA ASN A 202 8.61 12.94 -5.13
C ASN A 202 7.70 14.11 -5.55
N PRO A 203 7.86 14.68 -6.77
CA PRO A 203 7.12 15.86 -7.22
C PRO A 203 5.67 15.59 -7.66
N ASP A 204 5.21 14.34 -7.68
CA ASP A 204 3.83 14.01 -8.04
C ASP A 204 2.85 14.56 -7.00
N ILE A 205 1.88 15.36 -7.47
CA ILE A 205 0.90 16.03 -6.60
C ILE A 205 0.06 15.01 -5.83
N ARG A 206 -0.35 13.90 -6.47
CA ARG A 206 -1.13 12.85 -5.81
C ARG A 206 -0.32 12.15 -4.73
N TYR A 207 0.95 11.91 -5.02
CA TYR A 207 1.88 11.38 -4.02
C TYR A 207 1.95 12.26 -2.78
N ILE A 208 2.13 13.56 -2.98
CA ILE A 208 2.25 14.54 -1.90
C ILE A 208 0.97 14.55 -1.05
N ASP A 209 -0.19 14.63 -1.69
CA ASP A 209 -1.47 14.71 -1.00
C ASP A 209 -1.80 13.41 -0.24
N ASP A 210 -1.48 12.25 -0.82
CA ASP A 210 -1.67 10.94 -0.16
C ASP A 210 -0.74 10.77 1.06
N VAL A 211 0.53 11.17 0.94
CA VAL A 211 1.50 11.10 2.05
C VAL A 211 1.12 12.08 3.17
N LEU A 212 0.66 13.30 2.84
CA LEU A 212 0.15 14.24 3.83
C LEU A 212 -1.08 13.68 4.54
N GLY A 213 -2.00 13.05 3.82
CA GLY A 213 -3.16 12.39 4.44
C GLY A 213 -2.78 11.25 5.41
N ILE A 214 -1.68 10.52 5.13
CA ILE A 214 -1.14 9.54 6.08
C ILE A 214 -0.54 10.24 7.29
N TYR A 215 0.20 11.32 7.08
CA TYR A 215 0.79 12.11 8.15
C TYR A 215 -0.28 12.62 9.11
N ASP A 216 -1.37 13.20 8.61
CA ASP A 216 -2.47 13.73 9.42
C ASP A 216 -3.08 12.63 10.32
N ILE A 217 -3.24 11.42 9.78
CA ILE A 217 -3.71 10.27 10.58
C ILE A 217 -2.72 9.89 11.68
N LEU A 218 -1.42 9.95 11.43
CA LEU A 218 -0.39 9.65 12.42
C LEU A 218 -0.36 10.72 13.52
N GLU A 219 -0.51 11.99 13.16
CA GLU A 219 -0.52 13.12 14.10
C GLU A 219 -1.75 13.10 15.02
N GLU A 220 -2.94 12.84 14.48
CA GLU A 220 -4.18 12.70 15.26
C GLU A 220 -4.15 11.56 16.30
N ASN A 221 -3.24 10.59 16.17
CA ASN A 221 -3.15 9.41 17.04
C ASN A 221 -1.81 9.32 17.79
N ARG A 222 -1.24 10.46 18.05
CA ARG A 222 -0.01 10.66 18.82
C ARG A 222 -0.19 10.37 20.30
#